data_1434f6c202d7ca190a74937e060b5cd1
#
_entry.id   1434f6c202d7ca190a74937e060b5cd1
#
_cell.length_a   1.000
_cell.length_b   1.000
_cell.length_c   1.000
_cell.angle_alpha   90.00
_cell.angle_beta   90.00
_cell.angle_gamma   90.00
#
_symmetry.space_group_name_H-M   'P 1'
#
loop_
_entity.id
_entity.type
_entity.pdbx_description
1 polymer ?
#
loop_
_entity_poly.entity_id
_entity_poly.type
_entity_poly.pdbx_seq_one_letter_code
_entity_poly.pdbx_strand_id
1 'polypeptide(L)'
;HKFAKYVYLGVAAAVAASVVVAMVFNAVAGGFEGRAEQVFEGSTMVIAALLLSWMILWMFRQRMSIKRHVEEKVSAAVEKQERLELFLLSFVAVLREGVETVIFLGAATFAGGSRANVAVGGVAGIAVALGVSYLFFTAAKKVNLRLFFNITSVLLVLFAAGLVAHGVHEFQE
;
A
#
# COMPACT_ATOMS: atom_id res chain seq x y z
N HIS A 1 -24.83 -13.44 3.73
CA HIS A 1 -24.99 -12.54 2.56
C HIS A 1 -25.36 -11.08 2.90
N LYS A 2 -26.02 -10.79 4.04
CA LYS A 2 -26.44 -9.41 4.40
C LYS A 2 -25.24 -8.52 4.81
N PHE A 3 -24.23 -9.05 5.44
CA PHE A 3 -23.06 -8.30 5.93
C PHE A 3 -22.01 -8.03 4.84
N ALA A 4 -21.90 -8.88 3.82
CA ALA A 4 -20.96 -8.70 2.72
C ALA A 4 -21.15 -7.36 1.98
N LYS A 5 -22.39 -6.85 1.89
CA LYS A 5 -22.67 -5.56 1.25
C LYS A 5 -21.95 -4.39 1.93
N TYR A 6 -21.86 -4.38 3.25
CA TYR A 6 -21.19 -3.30 4.00
C TYR A 6 -19.69 -3.35 3.84
N VAL A 7 -19.11 -4.55 3.75
CA VAL A 7 -17.68 -4.74 3.43
C VAL A 7 -17.38 -4.23 2.01
N TYR A 8 -18.18 -4.62 1.01
CA TYR A 8 -17.99 -4.13 -0.37
C TYR A 8 -18.20 -2.62 -0.50
N LEU A 9 -19.15 -2.04 0.24
CA LEU A 9 -19.34 -0.59 0.28
C LEU A 9 -18.14 0.11 0.91
N GLY A 10 -17.58 -0.44 2.00
CA GLY A 10 -16.37 0.08 2.62
C GLY A 10 -15.17 0.04 1.67
N VAL A 11 -14.98 -1.07 0.97
CA VAL A 11 -13.93 -1.22 -0.05
C VAL A 11 -14.13 -0.20 -1.19
N ALA A 12 -15.32 -0.10 -1.76
CA ALA A 12 -15.60 0.82 -2.86
C ALA A 12 -15.39 2.30 -2.44
N ALA A 13 -15.85 2.66 -1.24
CA ALA A 13 -15.64 4.00 -0.69
C ALA A 13 -14.15 4.30 -0.47
N ALA A 14 -13.38 3.31 0.03
CA ALA A 14 -11.95 3.45 0.24
C ALA A 14 -11.18 3.61 -1.08
N VAL A 15 -11.53 2.83 -2.11
CA VAL A 15 -10.94 2.98 -3.45
C VAL A 15 -11.23 4.36 -4.02
N ALA A 16 -12.48 4.83 -3.93
CA ALA A 16 -12.83 6.18 -4.37
C ALA A 16 -12.05 7.27 -3.61
N ALA A 17 -11.93 7.14 -2.29
CA ALA A 17 -11.14 8.05 -1.47
C ALA A 17 -9.65 8.02 -1.85
N SER A 18 -9.07 6.84 -2.11
CA SER A 18 -7.68 6.69 -2.56
C SER A 18 -7.43 7.37 -3.91
N VAL A 19 -8.39 7.29 -4.84
CA VAL A 19 -8.31 8.02 -6.13
C VAL A 19 -8.32 9.52 -5.90
N VAL A 20 -9.16 10.03 -4.99
CA VAL A 20 -9.16 11.46 -4.62
C VAL A 20 -7.81 11.86 -4.03
N VAL A 21 -7.25 11.06 -3.12
CA VAL A 21 -5.90 11.29 -2.56
C VAL A 21 -4.85 11.33 -3.67
N ALA A 22 -4.91 10.42 -4.65
CA ALA A 22 -3.98 10.40 -5.78
C ALA A 22 -4.11 11.67 -6.65
N MET A 23 -5.33 12.16 -6.89
CA MET A 23 -5.57 13.40 -7.64
C MET A 23 -5.00 14.60 -6.88
N VAL A 24 -5.26 14.70 -5.58
CA VAL A 24 -4.73 15.78 -4.73
C VAL A 24 -3.21 15.72 -4.69
N PHE A 25 -2.62 14.54 -4.51
CA PHE A 25 -1.17 14.35 -4.51
C PHE A 25 -0.54 14.82 -5.82
N ASN A 26 -1.11 14.42 -6.96
CA ASN A 26 -0.62 14.86 -8.27
C ASN A 26 -0.80 16.37 -8.51
N ALA A 27 -1.88 16.96 -8.04
CA ALA A 27 -2.11 18.40 -8.15
C ALA A 27 -1.10 19.20 -7.31
N VAL A 28 -0.83 18.74 -6.10
CA VAL A 28 0.16 19.35 -5.20
C VAL A 28 1.57 19.19 -5.77
N ALA A 29 1.94 17.98 -6.21
CA ALA A 29 3.25 17.71 -6.81
C ALA A 29 3.50 18.55 -8.08
N GLY A 30 2.49 18.74 -8.93
CA GLY A 30 2.59 19.57 -10.14
C GLY A 30 2.51 21.07 -9.89
N GLY A 31 2.29 21.51 -8.66
CA GLY A 31 2.23 22.93 -8.28
C GLY A 31 3.55 23.51 -7.75
N PHE A 32 4.57 22.67 -7.56
CA PHE A 32 5.89 23.10 -7.11
C PHE A 32 6.85 23.27 -8.28
N GLU A 33 7.76 24.25 -8.18
CA GLU A 33 8.83 24.51 -9.15
C GLU A 33 10.16 24.77 -8.44
N GLY A 34 11.27 24.36 -9.09
CA GLY A 34 12.63 24.59 -8.60
C GLY A 34 12.89 23.94 -7.25
N ARG A 35 13.44 24.69 -6.29
CA ARG A 35 13.81 24.18 -4.97
C ARG A 35 12.68 23.56 -4.17
N ALA A 36 11.46 24.08 -4.31
CA ALA A 36 10.30 23.54 -3.62
C ALA A 36 9.90 22.16 -4.17
N GLU A 37 10.06 21.95 -5.46
CA GLU A 37 9.86 20.66 -6.13
C GLU A 37 10.86 19.63 -5.60
N GLN A 38 12.17 19.95 -5.60
CA GLN A 38 13.22 19.07 -5.08
C GLN A 38 12.98 18.65 -3.61
N VAL A 39 12.64 19.61 -2.76
CA VAL A 39 12.33 19.33 -1.34
C VAL A 39 11.09 18.45 -1.20
N PHE A 40 10.05 18.67 -2.03
CA PHE A 40 8.83 17.84 -2.01
C PHE A 40 9.12 16.41 -2.49
N GLU A 41 9.86 16.27 -3.58
CA GLU A 41 10.24 14.97 -4.16
C GLU A 41 11.14 14.18 -3.22
N GLY A 42 12.23 14.78 -2.74
CA GLY A 42 13.14 14.17 -1.77
C GLY A 42 12.43 13.76 -0.48
N SER A 43 11.58 14.64 0.07
CA SER A 43 10.79 14.34 1.27
C SER A 43 9.84 13.16 1.05
N THR A 44 9.17 13.11 -0.11
CA THR A 44 8.26 12.01 -0.46
C THR A 44 9.00 10.69 -0.56
N MET A 45 10.20 10.67 -1.17
CA MET A 45 11.02 9.47 -1.28
C MET A 45 11.51 8.97 0.09
N VAL A 46 11.93 9.88 0.96
CA VAL A 46 12.34 9.53 2.33
C VAL A 46 11.18 9.00 3.15
N ILE A 47 10.02 9.66 3.09
CA ILE A 47 8.80 9.18 3.77
C ILE A 47 8.40 7.80 3.26
N ALA A 48 8.41 7.57 1.95
CA ALA A 48 8.13 6.27 1.37
C ALA A 48 9.09 5.19 1.87
N ALA A 49 10.39 5.47 1.92
CA ALA A 49 11.39 4.54 2.44
C ALA A 49 11.20 4.23 3.93
N LEU A 50 10.82 5.23 4.75
CA LEU A 50 10.51 5.04 6.17
C LEU A 50 9.25 4.19 6.36
N LEU A 51 8.20 4.43 5.58
CA LEU A 51 6.97 3.63 5.61
C LEU A 51 7.24 2.17 5.22
N LEU A 52 8.03 1.93 4.15
CA LEU A 52 8.43 0.59 3.76
C LEU A 52 9.23 -0.11 4.86
N SER A 53 10.23 0.57 5.43
CA SER A 53 11.04 0.03 6.52
C SER A 53 10.20 -0.31 7.74
N TRP A 54 9.29 0.57 8.13
CA TRP A 54 8.33 0.32 9.21
C TRP A 54 7.44 -0.88 8.93
N MET A 55 6.88 -0.97 7.70
CA MET A 55 6.02 -2.08 7.30
C MET A 55 6.76 -3.42 7.33
N ILE A 56 8.00 -3.46 6.85
CA ILE A 56 8.85 -4.65 6.89
C ILE A 56 9.09 -5.08 8.36
N LEU A 57 9.50 -4.16 9.23
CA LEU A 57 9.73 -4.44 10.65
C LEU A 57 8.47 -4.91 11.36
N TRP A 58 7.34 -4.26 11.08
CA TRP A 58 6.04 -4.64 11.63
C TRP A 58 5.63 -6.04 11.18
N MET A 59 5.79 -6.36 9.89
CA MET A 59 5.49 -7.67 9.34
C MET A 59 6.37 -8.77 9.96
N PHE A 60 7.66 -8.50 10.19
CA PHE A 60 8.55 -9.43 10.90
C PHE A 60 8.08 -9.73 12.32
N ARG A 61 7.57 -8.72 13.05
CA ARG A 61 7.07 -8.88 14.42
C ARG A 61 5.74 -9.62 14.49
N GLN A 62 4.90 -9.49 13.47
CA GLN A 62 3.50 -9.93 13.51
C GLN A 62 3.19 -11.20 12.71
N ARG A 63 4.19 -11.88 12.16
CA ARG A 63 4.06 -13.10 11.31
C ARG A 63 3.14 -14.20 11.86
N MET A 64 2.89 -14.25 13.17
CA MET A 64 2.10 -15.29 13.84
C MET A 64 0.73 -14.83 14.36
N SER A 65 0.47 -13.53 14.44
CA SER A 65 -0.69 -12.97 15.16
C SER A 65 -1.77 -12.34 14.28
N ILE A 66 -1.45 -11.93 13.05
CA ILE A 66 -2.35 -11.14 12.19
C ILE A 66 -3.66 -11.87 11.92
N LYS A 67 -3.58 -13.15 11.53
CA LYS A 67 -4.75 -13.94 11.16
C LYS A 67 -5.77 -14.02 12.30
N ARG A 68 -5.28 -14.32 13.51
CA ARG A 68 -6.11 -14.44 14.71
C ARG A 68 -6.78 -13.12 15.09
N HIS A 69 -6.04 -12.02 15.05
CA HIS A 69 -6.55 -10.70 15.43
C HIS A 69 -7.62 -10.16 14.47
N VAL A 70 -7.47 -10.41 13.16
CA VAL A 70 -8.47 -10.03 12.14
C VAL A 70 -9.70 -10.93 12.26
N GLU A 71 -9.53 -12.23 12.43
CA GLU A 71 -10.63 -13.17 12.62
C GLU A 71 -11.45 -12.84 13.88
N GLU A 72 -10.80 -12.49 15.00
CA GLU A 72 -11.47 -12.09 16.26
C GLU A 72 -12.30 -10.80 16.07
N LYS A 73 -11.75 -9.77 15.43
CA LYS A 73 -12.46 -8.51 15.17
C LYS A 73 -13.65 -8.68 14.21
N VAL A 74 -13.46 -9.42 13.13
CA VAL A 74 -14.55 -9.68 12.17
C VAL A 74 -15.64 -10.53 12.81
N SER A 75 -15.27 -11.56 13.59
CA SER A 75 -16.25 -12.40 14.30
C SER A 75 -17.05 -11.59 15.31
N ALA A 76 -16.41 -10.74 16.11
CA ALA A 76 -17.08 -9.89 17.08
C ALA A 76 -18.06 -8.89 16.43
N ALA A 77 -17.67 -8.26 15.30
CA ALA A 77 -18.54 -7.35 14.57
C ALA A 77 -19.73 -8.05 13.90
N VAL A 78 -19.55 -9.29 13.43
CA VAL A 78 -20.64 -10.11 12.88
C VAL A 78 -21.59 -10.57 13.97
N GLU A 79 -21.07 -10.96 15.14
CA GLU A 79 -21.86 -11.44 16.29
C GLU A 79 -22.74 -10.33 16.88
N LYS A 80 -22.21 -9.10 16.97
CA LYS A 80 -22.95 -7.92 17.43
C LYS A 80 -23.88 -7.31 16.37
N GLN A 81 -23.87 -7.81 15.14
CA GLN A 81 -24.59 -7.24 13.99
C GLN A 81 -24.26 -5.77 13.69
N GLU A 82 -23.08 -5.32 14.02
CA GLU A 82 -22.63 -3.94 13.83
C GLU A 82 -22.17 -3.70 12.39
N ARG A 83 -23.11 -3.27 11.57
CA ARG A 83 -22.89 -2.99 10.12
C ARG A 83 -21.86 -1.91 9.88
N LEU A 84 -21.84 -0.91 10.76
CA LEU A 84 -20.90 0.23 10.68
C LEU A 84 -19.47 -0.21 10.95
N GLU A 85 -19.26 -1.10 11.93
CA GLU A 85 -17.91 -1.64 12.22
C GLU A 85 -17.33 -2.39 11.02
N LEU A 86 -18.11 -3.22 10.34
CA LEU A 86 -17.66 -3.96 9.17
C LEU A 86 -17.31 -3.02 8.00
N PHE A 87 -18.12 -1.96 7.80
CA PHE A 87 -17.84 -0.91 6.83
C PHE A 87 -16.54 -0.18 7.18
N LEU A 88 -16.41 0.29 8.42
CA LEU A 88 -15.22 1.04 8.85
C LEU A 88 -13.95 0.20 8.85
N LEU A 89 -14.01 -1.06 9.26
CA LEU A 89 -12.87 -1.97 9.21
C LEU A 89 -12.35 -2.16 7.77
N SER A 90 -13.27 -2.43 6.83
CA SER A 90 -12.89 -2.60 5.43
C SER A 90 -12.45 -1.27 4.79
N PHE A 91 -13.13 -0.17 5.09
CA PHE A 91 -12.79 1.16 4.60
C PHE A 91 -11.39 1.58 5.05
N VAL A 92 -11.11 1.54 6.36
CA VAL A 92 -9.80 1.97 6.90
C VAL A 92 -8.67 1.07 6.42
N ALA A 93 -8.89 -0.25 6.35
CA ALA A 93 -7.88 -1.18 5.86
C ALA A 93 -7.50 -0.90 4.39
N VAL A 94 -8.50 -0.76 3.52
CA VAL A 94 -8.25 -0.52 2.08
C VAL A 94 -7.78 0.91 1.82
N LEU A 95 -8.29 1.91 2.52
CA LEU A 95 -7.85 3.30 2.39
C LEU A 95 -6.37 3.44 2.76
N ARG A 96 -5.94 2.79 3.83
CA ARG A 96 -4.54 2.78 4.24
C ARG A 96 -3.64 2.25 3.11
N GLU A 97 -3.95 1.09 2.57
CA GLU A 97 -3.19 0.49 1.46
C GLU A 97 -3.22 1.39 0.21
N GLY A 98 -4.36 2.04 -0.04
CA GLY A 98 -4.50 2.97 -1.15
C GLY A 98 -3.61 4.21 -1.00
N VAL A 99 -3.55 4.81 0.19
CA VAL A 99 -2.66 5.95 0.48
C VAL A 99 -1.19 5.55 0.39
N GLU A 100 -0.81 4.41 0.96
CA GLU A 100 0.56 3.87 0.84
C GLU A 100 0.94 3.67 -0.63
N THR A 101 0.04 3.13 -1.45
CA THR A 101 0.24 2.94 -2.90
C THR A 101 0.47 4.27 -3.62
N VAL A 102 -0.31 5.32 -3.30
CA VAL A 102 -0.14 6.66 -3.90
C VAL A 102 1.25 7.22 -3.58
N ILE A 103 1.69 7.11 -2.32
CA ILE A 103 3.00 7.60 -1.89
C ILE A 103 4.12 6.82 -2.59
N PHE A 104 4.02 5.49 -2.69
CA PHE A 104 5.05 4.66 -3.33
C PHE A 104 5.12 4.87 -4.84
N LEU A 105 3.98 5.03 -5.53
CA LEU A 105 3.97 5.34 -6.96
C LEU A 105 4.48 6.76 -7.23
N GLY A 106 4.16 7.72 -6.35
CA GLY A 106 4.71 9.07 -6.41
C GLY A 106 6.23 9.06 -6.25
N ALA A 107 6.73 8.42 -5.19
CA ALA A 107 8.18 8.27 -4.95
C ALA A 107 8.90 7.56 -6.10
N ALA A 108 8.30 6.53 -6.70
CA ALA A 108 8.85 5.85 -7.87
C ALA A 108 8.88 6.75 -9.13
N THR A 109 7.93 7.67 -9.26
CA THR A 109 7.92 8.66 -10.35
C THR A 109 9.05 9.66 -10.16
N PHE A 110 9.24 10.18 -8.96
CA PHE A 110 10.31 11.13 -8.62
C PHE A 110 11.69 10.50 -8.71
N ALA A 111 11.84 9.22 -8.41
CA ALA A 111 13.11 8.48 -8.58
C ALA A 111 13.49 8.21 -10.06
N GLY A 112 13.02 9.03 -11.00
CA GLY A 112 13.37 8.97 -12.42
C GLY A 112 12.46 8.08 -13.27
N GLY A 113 11.31 7.64 -12.72
CA GLY A 113 10.29 6.92 -13.48
C GLY A 113 9.46 7.84 -14.36
N SER A 114 9.36 7.60 -15.67
CA SER A 114 8.36 8.31 -16.45
C SER A 114 6.95 7.96 -15.97
N ARG A 115 6.04 8.93 -15.93
CA ARG A 115 4.64 8.72 -15.50
C ARG A 115 3.98 7.55 -16.25
N ALA A 116 4.28 7.38 -17.53
CA ALA A 116 3.76 6.28 -18.34
C ALA A 116 4.31 4.93 -17.88
N ASN A 117 5.60 4.82 -17.61
CA ASN A 117 6.24 3.59 -17.15
C ASN A 117 5.75 3.19 -15.75
N VAL A 118 5.58 4.16 -14.85
CA VAL A 118 5.06 3.92 -13.50
C VAL A 118 3.59 3.48 -13.56
N ALA A 119 2.77 4.08 -14.44
CA ALA A 119 1.38 3.67 -14.64
C ALA A 119 1.29 2.23 -15.18
N VAL A 120 2.09 1.90 -16.20
CA VAL A 120 2.15 0.53 -16.76
C VAL A 120 2.64 -0.47 -15.70
N GLY A 121 3.68 -0.12 -14.95
CA GLY A 121 4.19 -0.92 -13.83
C GLY A 121 3.14 -1.12 -12.73
N GLY A 122 2.39 -0.07 -12.40
CA GLY A 122 1.29 -0.12 -11.43
C GLY A 122 0.17 -1.08 -11.86
N VAL A 123 -0.28 -0.99 -13.11
CA VAL A 123 -1.29 -1.91 -13.67
C VAL A 123 -0.78 -3.35 -13.69
N ALA A 124 0.47 -3.56 -14.14
CA ALA A 124 1.09 -4.88 -14.12
C ALA A 124 1.22 -5.43 -12.69
N GLY A 125 1.61 -4.59 -11.72
CA GLY A 125 1.69 -4.94 -10.31
C GLY A 125 0.34 -5.37 -9.73
N ILE A 126 -0.73 -4.64 -10.05
CA ILE A 126 -2.10 -5.01 -9.65
C ILE A 126 -2.49 -6.36 -10.25
N ALA A 127 -2.20 -6.60 -11.53
CA ALA A 127 -2.51 -7.87 -12.18
C ALA A 127 -1.77 -9.05 -11.51
N VAL A 128 -0.48 -8.87 -11.19
CA VAL A 128 0.32 -9.86 -10.44
C VAL A 128 -0.26 -10.08 -9.04
N ALA A 129 -0.62 -9.01 -8.32
CA ALA A 129 -1.20 -9.10 -6.99
C ALA A 129 -2.53 -9.86 -6.98
N LEU A 130 -3.40 -9.63 -7.97
CA LEU A 130 -4.64 -10.39 -8.15
C LEU A 130 -4.37 -11.87 -8.43
N GLY A 131 -3.38 -12.19 -9.28
CA GLY A 131 -2.95 -13.56 -9.55
C GLY A 131 -2.43 -14.27 -8.30
N VAL A 132 -1.58 -13.60 -7.53
CA VAL A 132 -1.05 -14.11 -6.25
C VAL A 132 -2.20 -14.31 -5.26
N SER A 133 -3.10 -13.33 -5.11
CA SER A 133 -4.31 -13.46 -4.27
C SER A 133 -5.15 -14.68 -4.64
N TYR A 134 -5.42 -14.87 -5.93
CA TYR A 134 -6.18 -16.02 -6.41
C TYR A 134 -5.48 -17.35 -6.07
N LEU A 135 -4.15 -17.42 -6.24
CA LEU A 135 -3.36 -18.57 -5.84
C LEU A 135 -3.45 -18.86 -4.34
N PHE A 136 -3.39 -17.82 -3.50
CA PHE A 136 -3.54 -17.97 -2.06
C PHE A 136 -4.92 -18.51 -1.67
N PHE A 137 -6.00 -17.99 -2.28
CA PHE A 137 -7.34 -18.48 -2.00
C PHE A 137 -7.57 -19.92 -2.47
N THR A 138 -7.02 -20.29 -3.62
CA THR A 138 -7.25 -21.62 -4.23
C THR A 138 -6.29 -22.68 -3.67
N ALA A 139 -5.05 -22.30 -3.38
CA ALA A 139 -3.99 -23.21 -2.93
C ALA A 139 -3.56 -23.00 -1.48
N ALA A 140 -4.43 -22.48 -0.63
CA ALA A 140 -4.13 -22.04 0.75
C ALA A 140 -3.35 -23.06 1.61
N LYS A 141 -3.44 -24.37 1.31
CA LYS A 141 -2.72 -25.44 2.03
C LYS A 141 -1.31 -25.73 1.49
N LYS A 142 -0.92 -25.18 0.33
CA LYS A 142 0.34 -25.52 -0.35
C LYS A 142 1.33 -24.35 -0.46
N VAL A 143 0.89 -23.11 -0.20
CA VAL A 143 1.75 -21.94 -0.34
C VAL A 143 2.62 -21.77 0.90
N ASN A 144 3.94 -21.75 0.67
CA ASN A 144 4.90 -21.46 1.73
C ASN A 144 4.97 -19.95 1.99
N LEU A 145 4.09 -19.49 2.89
CA LEU A 145 4.02 -18.08 3.30
C LEU A 145 5.38 -17.52 3.75
N ARG A 146 6.19 -18.35 4.42
CA ARG A 146 7.51 -17.89 4.91
C ARG A 146 8.44 -17.57 3.75
N LEU A 147 8.46 -18.40 2.70
CA LEU A 147 9.27 -18.14 1.50
C LEU A 147 8.77 -16.90 0.76
N PHE A 148 7.46 -16.78 0.58
CA PHE A 148 6.85 -15.61 -0.05
C PHE A 148 7.24 -14.31 0.68
N PHE A 149 7.06 -14.24 1.99
CA PHE A 149 7.43 -13.06 2.77
C PHE A 149 8.92 -12.78 2.80
N ASN A 150 9.77 -13.80 2.75
CA ASN A 150 11.22 -13.58 2.67
C ASN A 150 11.62 -12.93 1.35
N ILE A 151 11.12 -13.45 0.21
CA ILE A 151 11.43 -12.90 -1.12
C ILE A 151 10.91 -11.46 -1.24
N THR A 152 9.65 -11.22 -0.89
CA THR A 152 9.05 -9.89 -0.97
C THR A 152 9.75 -8.90 -0.05
N SER A 153 10.16 -9.30 1.17
CA SER A 153 10.92 -8.43 2.07
C SER A 153 12.26 -8.00 1.49
N VAL A 154 13.00 -8.91 0.84
CA VAL A 154 14.28 -8.57 0.19
C VAL A 154 14.04 -7.55 -0.94
N LEU A 155 13.04 -7.78 -1.78
CA LEU A 155 12.71 -6.83 -2.85
C LEU A 155 12.31 -5.45 -2.30
N LEU A 156 11.52 -5.40 -1.24
CA LEU A 156 11.11 -4.15 -0.60
C LEU A 156 12.30 -3.42 0.05
N VAL A 157 13.25 -4.12 0.65
CA VAL A 157 14.48 -3.52 1.20
C VAL A 157 15.32 -2.91 0.09
N LEU A 158 15.49 -3.60 -1.03
CA LEU A 158 16.23 -3.06 -2.19
C LEU A 158 15.54 -1.83 -2.76
N PHE A 159 14.22 -1.84 -2.86
CA PHE A 159 13.45 -0.69 -3.31
C PHE A 159 13.57 0.49 -2.34
N ALA A 160 13.43 0.26 -1.03
CA ALA A 160 13.60 1.29 -0.01
C ALA A 160 15.01 1.91 -0.04
N ALA A 161 16.05 1.10 -0.22
CA ALA A 161 17.42 1.58 -0.35
C ALA A 161 17.59 2.47 -1.60
N GLY A 162 16.98 2.11 -2.72
CA GLY A 162 16.94 2.94 -3.94
C GLY A 162 16.27 4.30 -3.70
N LEU A 163 15.13 4.31 -3.01
CA LEU A 163 14.41 5.55 -2.68
C LEU A 163 15.23 6.45 -1.76
N VAL A 164 15.92 5.89 -0.76
CA VAL A 164 16.82 6.68 0.11
C VAL A 164 17.96 7.29 -0.71
N ALA A 165 18.59 6.51 -1.58
CA ALA A 165 19.70 7.00 -2.40
C ALA A 165 19.27 8.16 -3.32
N HIS A 166 18.13 8.03 -4.01
CA HIS A 166 17.58 9.11 -4.84
C HIS A 166 17.09 10.30 -4.01
N GLY A 167 16.40 10.06 -2.88
CA GLY A 167 15.96 11.14 -2.01
C GLY A 167 17.08 11.96 -1.43
N VAL A 168 18.22 11.34 -1.07
CA VAL A 168 19.41 12.06 -0.63
C VAL A 168 20.05 12.85 -1.77
N HIS A 169 20.06 12.29 -2.97
CA HIS A 169 20.59 12.99 -4.16
C HIS A 169 19.78 14.25 -4.47
N GLU A 170 18.45 14.15 -4.39
CA GLU A 170 17.54 15.29 -4.63
C GLU A 170 17.78 16.47 -3.67
N PHE A 171 18.16 16.19 -2.42
CA PHE A 171 18.49 17.24 -1.46
C PHE A 171 19.89 17.88 -1.70
N GLN A 172 20.72 17.31 -2.57
CA GLN A 172 22.07 17.79 -2.85
C GLN A 172 22.14 18.67 -4.12
N GLU A 173 21.12 18.64 -4.95
CA GLU A 173 20.96 19.48 -6.14
C GLU A 173 20.21 20.78 -5.81
#